data_3ea743807238ae156127146e3380168b
#
_entry.id   3ea743807238ae156127146e3380168b
#
_cell.length_a   1.000
_cell.length_b   1.000
_cell.length_c   1.000
_cell.angle_alpha   90.00
_cell.angle_beta   90.00
_cell.angle_gamma   90.00
#
_symmetry.space_group_name_H-M   'P 1'
#
loop_
_entity.id
_entity.type
_entity.pdbx_description
1 polymer ?
#
loop_
_entity_poly.entity_id
_entity_poly.type
_entity_poly.pdbx_seq_one_letter_code
_entity_poly.pdbx_strand_id
1 'polypeptide(L)'
;MHGLGGVVTWMEQVAYALNPPRSGGTVAGGIETPTPVSVSTPTAGPSTASASPGPAAPDPLTVPAGLAPLSGEGQWRSLAMANGRTAARVAQIRPDTVHTSYLVSVVWMDPQLLMFTLHPGTEVPGAVPGAMSQLGGAERSVVWATFNSGFQMKDARGGYWQNGQAVVPLSAGAASMVLTSSGRLSVMAWPGGEPQAGVVAVRQNLPLLIDNGVIAASVNSTVTADWGKTLGNAAYVWRSGIGVRADGTVVVACGPALSVASLASALLSAGAQNAMELDINKDWTSFITYDQPGAVPHRLTADQVPAANRYLSPSKRDFVAVAPRGTGA
;
A
#
# COMPACT_ATOMS: atom_id res chain seq x y z
N MET A 1 -12.37 -27.33 10.85
CA MET A 1 -12.04 -26.53 12.05
C MET A 1 -11.93 -25.07 11.61
N HIS A 2 -13.03 -24.32 11.61
CA HIS A 2 -12.99 -22.87 11.43
C HIS A 2 -12.53 -22.27 12.75
N GLY A 3 -11.25 -21.91 12.79
CA GLY A 3 -10.53 -21.70 14.01
C GLY A 3 -10.95 -20.45 14.78
N LEU A 4 -10.64 -20.46 16.05
CA LEU A 4 -10.73 -19.38 17.05
C LEU A 4 -10.35 -17.98 16.53
N GLY A 5 -9.47 -17.88 15.52
CA GLY A 5 -9.10 -16.62 14.87
C GLY A 5 -10.26 -15.87 14.21
N GLY A 6 -11.22 -16.57 13.60
CA GLY A 6 -12.41 -15.93 13.00
C GLY A 6 -13.37 -15.34 14.03
N VAL A 7 -13.48 -15.98 15.18
CA VAL A 7 -14.36 -15.51 16.28
C VAL A 7 -13.73 -14.31 16.98
N VAL A 8 -12.42 -14.30 17.19
CA VAL A 8 -11.70 -13.17 17.79
C VAL A 8 -11.79 -11.95 16.89
N THR A 9 -11.56 -12.11 15.58
CA THR A 9 -11.69 -11.01 14.60
C THR A 9 -13.13 -10.47 14.56
N TRP A 10 -14.13 -11.34 14.67
CA TRP A 10 -15.53 -10.93 14.73
C TRP A 10 -15.82 -10.13 16.03
N MET A 11 -15.36 -10.60 17.19
CA MET A 11 -15.57 -9.91 18.48
C MET A 11 -14.88 -8.53 18.51
N GLU A 12 -13.69 -8.42 17.96
CA GLU A 12 -12.96 -7.15 17.89
C GLU A 12 -13.61 -6.16 16.92
N GLN A 13 -14.13 -6.62 15.78
CA GLN A 13 -14.86 -5.77 14.84
C GLN A 13 -16.22 -5.35 15.41
N VAL A 14 -16.90 -6.23 16.18
CA VAL A 14 -18.12 -5.88 16.92
C VAL A 14 -17.79 -4.87 18.02
N ALA A 15 -16.70 -5.05 18.76
CA ALA A 15 -16.26 -4.09 19.77
C ALA A 15 -15.92 -2.72 19.15
N TYR A 16 -15.33 -2.69 17.95
CA TYR A 16 -15.05 -1.46 17.22
C TYR A 16 -16.33 -0.80 16.69
N ALA A 17 -17.31 -1.59 16.23
CA ALA A 17 -18.62 -1.10 15.79
C ALA A 17 -19.50 -0.60 16.96
N LEU A 18 -19.37 -1.23 18.13
CA LEU A 18 -20.11 -0.86 19.35
C LEU A 18 -19.43 0.29 20.14
N ASN A 19 -18.12 0.44 20.01
CA ASN A 19 -17.34 1.55 20.55
C ASN A 19 -16.56 2.23 19.40
N PRO A 20 -17.22 3.00 18.53
CA PRO A 20 -16.50 3.77 17.54
C PRO A 20 -15.47 4.67 18.25
N PRO A 21 -14.29 4.88 17.67
CA PRO A 21 -13.27 5.73 18.27
C PRO A 21 -13.88 7.09 18.62
N ARG A 22 -13.77 7.47 19.90
CA ARG A 22 -14.37 8.70 20.39
C ARG A 22 -13.63 9.90 19.84
N SER A 23 -14.37 10.90 19.37
CA SER A 23 -13.85 12.21 19.01
C SER A 23 -13.13 12.85 20.21
N GLY A 24 -11.99 13.49 19.99
CA GLY A 24 -11.36 14.40 20.94
C GLY A 24 -10.18 13.88 21.74
N GLY A 25 -9.57 12.74 21.38
CA GLY A 25 -8.26 12.35 21.90
C GLY A 25 -7.15 13.00 21.09
N THR A 26 -6.14 13.59 21.74
CA THR A 26 -4.87 13.90 21.11
C THR A 26 -4.09 12.61 20.88
N VAL A 27 -3.39 12.49 19.75
CA VAL A 27 -2.47 11.37 19.50
C VAL A 27 -1.50 11.29 20.69
N ALA A 28 -1.62 10.24 21.48
CA ALA A 28 -0.72 10.03 22.61
C ALA A 28 0.67 9.64 22.06
N GLY A 29 1.69 10.44 22.36
CA GLY A 29 3.07 10.13 22.00
C GLY A 29 3.62 10.84 20.75
N GLY A 30 2.82 11.66 20.05
CA GLY A 30 3.28 12.38 18.85
C GLY A 30 3.39 11.48 17.63
N ILE A 31 3.90 12.05 16.52
CA ILE A 31 4.12 11.33 15.26
C ILE A 31 5.39 10.47 15.42
N GLU A 32 5.23 9.15 15.39
CA GLU A 32 6.37 8.23 15.39
C GLU A 32 7.27 8.49 14.18
N THR A 33 8.58 8.57 14.43
CA THR A 33 9.56 8.74 13.36
C THR A 33 10.17 7.37 13.07
N PRO A 34 9.81 6.70 11.97
CA PRO A 34 10.52 5.50 11.55
C PRO A 34 12.00 5.84 11.34
N THR A 35 12.89 4.97 11.77
CA THR A 35 14.32 5.15 11.51
C THR A 35 14.57 4.96 10.01
N PRO A 36 15.27 5.91 9.33
CA PRO A 36 15.58 5.75 7.92
C PRO A 36 16.47 4.54 7.69
N VAL A 37 16.11 3.70 6.73
CA VAL A 37 16.90 2.53 6.32
C VAL A 37 17.80 2.93 5.15
N SER A 38 19.12 2.73 5.30
CA SER A 38 20.06 2.84 4.18
C SER A 38 20.02 1.55 3.36
N VAL A 39 19.65 1.66 2.10
CA VAL A 39 19.64 0.53 1.18
C VAL A 39 20.94 0.54 0.41
N SER A 40 21.81 -0.43 0.71
CA SER A 40 23.08 -0.57 0.01
C SER A 40 22.81 -1.08 -1.41
N THR A 41 23.14 -0.27 -2.42
CA THR A 41 23.27 -0.75 -3.80
C THR A 41 24.69 -1.25 -4.02
N PRO A 42 24.90 -2.35 -4.76
CA PRO A 42 26.23 -2.75 -5.21
C PRO A 42 26.85 -1.60 -6.01
N THR A 43 28.10 -1.30 -5.72
CA THR A 43 28.86 -0.23 -6.37
C THR A 43 28.95 -0.52 -7.89
N ALA A 44 28.10 0.10 -8.67
CA ALA A 44 28.36 0.23 -10.10
C ALA A 44 29.53 1.20 -10.28
N GLY A 45 30.50 0.83 -11.13
CA GLY A 45 31.65 1.68 -11.43
C GLY A 45 31.20 3.08 -11.91
N PRO A 46 32.12 4.08 -11.95
CA PRO A 46 31.77 5.46 -12.22
C PRO A 46 31.14 5.63 -13.61
N SER A 47 29.82 5.74 -13.63
CA SER A 47 29.09 6.16 -14.84
C SER A 47 29.00 7.69 -14.82
N THR A 48 29.61 8.32 -15.80
CA THR A 48 29.58 9.78 -16.03
C THR A 48 28.27 10.27 -16.68
N ALA A 49 27.23 9.47 -16.65
CA ALA A 49 25.91 9.91 -17.09
C ALA A 49 25.36 10.92 -16.05
N SER A 50 25.12 12.14 -16.50
CA SER A 50 24.42 13.18 -15.72
C SER A 50 23.09 12.62 -15.25
N ALA A 51 22.96 12.31 -13.95
CA ALA A 51 21.74 11.78 -13.39
C ALA A 51 20.62 12.82 -13.59
N SER A 52 19.56 12.45 -14.30
CA SER A 52 18.36 13.28 -14.36
C SER A 52 17.92 13.65 -12.93
N PRO A 53 17.53 14.90 -12.66
CA PRO A 53 17.02 15.28 -11.37
C PRO A 53 15.86 14.36 -11.03
N GLY A 54 15.87 13.77 -9.83
CA GLY A 54 14.78 12.91 -9.37
C GLY A 54 13.50 13.69 -9.17
N PRO A 55 12.37 12.99 -8.93
CA PRO A 55 11.11 13.65 -8.62
C PRO A 55 11.28 14.64 -7.47
N ALA A 56 10.63 15.80 -7.57
CA ALA A 56 10.63 16.79 -6.49
C ALA A 56 10.03 16.17 -5.22
N ALA A 57 10.51 16.61 -4.06
CA ALA A 57 9.86 16.26 -2.81
C ALA A 57 8.38 16.67 -2.87
N PRO A 58 7.44 15.79 -2.47
CA PRO A 58 6.04 16.15 -2.51
C PRO A 58 5.73 17.26 -1.49
N ASP A 59 4.72 18.07 -1.80
CA ASP A 59 4.19 19.05 -0.83
C ASP A 59 3.69 18.32 0.43
N PRO A 60 3.71 18.99 1.59
CA PRO A 60 3.15 18.42 2.82
C PRO A 60 1.70 17.95 2.62
N LEU A 61 1.32 16.86 3.28
CA LEU A 61 -0.06 16.38 3.25
C LEU A 61 -0.99 17.41 3.88
N THR A 62 -2.16 17.59 3.29
CA THR A 62 -3.18 18.50 3.79
C THR A 62 -3.86 17.92 5.02
N VAL A 63 -3.72 18.58 6.16
CA VAL A 63 -4.45 18.24 7.40
C VAL A 63 -5.94 18.46 7.17
N PRO A 64 -6.84 17.61 7.70
CA PRO A 64 -8.28 17.77 7.55
C PRO A 64 -8.76 19.16 7.96
N ALA A 65 -9.60 19.78 7.13
CA ALA A 65 -10.10 21.13 7.35
C ALA A 65 -10.77 21.26 8.73
N GLY A 66 -10.47 22.37 9.42
CA GLY A 66 -10.98 22.64 10.77
C GLY A 66 -10.11 22.10 11.91
N LEU A 67 -9.03 21.35 11.62
CA LEU A 67 -8.06 20.94 12.62
C LEU A 67 -6.81 21.83 12.61
N ALA A 68 -6.34 22.22 13.79
CA ALA A 68 -5.01 22.78 13.94
C ALA A 68 -3.98 21.64 13.74
N PRO A 69 -2.95 21.82 12.89
CA PRO A 69 -1.93 20.80 12.68
C PRO A 69 -1.20 20.42 13.98
N LEU A 70 -0.94 19.13 14.17
CA LEU A 70 0.00 18.66 15.20
C LEU A 70 1.43 18.92 14.72
N SER A 71 2.38 18.99 15.67
CA SER A 71 3.79 19.14 15.32
C SER A 71 4.26 18.00 14.41
N GLY A 72 4.73 18.31 13.19
CA GLY A 72 5.17 17.34 12.19
C GLY A 72 4.06 16.62 11.43
N GLU A 73 2.78 16.91 11.70
CA GLU A 73 1.67 16.33 10.93
C GLU A 73 1.73 16.78 9.47
N GLY A 74 1.56 15.83 8.55
CA GLY A 74 1.63 16.08 7.12
C GLY A 74 3.05 16.26 6.55
N GLN A 75 4.08 16.41 7.39
CA GLN A 75 5.44 16.64 6.93
C GLN A 75 6.12 15.35 6.50
N TRP A 76 6.73 15.38 5.32
CA TRP A 76 7.48 14.25 4.78
C TRP A 76 8.85 14.10 5.44
N ARG A 77 9.13 12.91 5.92
CA ARG A 77 10.43 12.51 6.45
C ARG A 77 11.05 11.42 5.58
N SER A 78 12.38 11.41 5.45
CA SER A 78 13.08 10.36 4.73
C SER A 78 12.83 9.01 5.41
N LEU A 79 12.46 8.01 4.63
CA LEU A 79 12.23 6.63 5.08
C LEU A 79 13.28 5.68 4.49
N ALA A 80 13.74 5.93 3.26
CA ALA A 80 14.80 5.16 2.62
C ALA A 80 15.68 6.03 1.74
N MET A 81 16.95 5.65 1.66
CA MET A 81 17.96 6.25 0.79
C MET A 81 18.49 5.20 -0.18
N ALA A 82 18.64 5.55 -1.45
CA ALA A 82 19.29 4.73 -2.47
C ALA A 82 20.17 5.61 -3.35
N ASN A 83 21.39 5.20 -3.62
CA ASN A 83 22.35 5.96 -4.44
C ASN A 83 22.53 7.42 -3.99
N GLY A 84 22.58 7.68 -2.67
CA GLY A 84 22.71 9.02 -2.12
C GLY A 84 21.48 9.92 -2.25
N ARG A 85 20.35 9.40 -2.77
CA ARG A 85 19.08 10.12 -2.96
C ARG A 85 17.99 9.52 -2.07
N THR A 86 17.04 10.34 -1.65
CA THR A 86 15.84 9.84 -0.95
C THR A 86 14.99 9.01 -1.91
N ALA A 87 14.89 7.71 -1.65
CA ALA A 87 14.12 6.75 -2.43
C ALA A 87 12.67 6.62 -1.93
N ALA A 88 12.46 6.81 -0.63
CA ALA A 88 11.14 6.82 -0.02
C ALA A 88 11.03 7.83 1.11
N ARG A 89 9.80 8.32 1.32
CA ARG A 89 9.42 9.24 2.39
C ARG A 89 8.17 8.72 3.07
N VAL A 90 7.97 9.12 4.33
CA VAL A 90 6.73 8.87 5.06
C VAL A 90 6.21 10.17 5.65
N ALA A 91 4.89 10.33 5.60
CA ALA A 91 4.18 11.38 6.33
C ALA A 91 2.97 10.76 7.02
N GLN A 92 2.50 11.39 8.09
CA GLN A 92 1.35 10.94 8.86
C GLN A 92 0.38 12.09 9.05
N ILE A 93 -0.91 11.79 8.91
CA ILE A 93 -2.00 12.75 9.12
C ILE A 93 -3.14 12.08 9.89
N ARG A 94 -3.94 12.87 10.58
CA ARG A 94 -5.22 12.39 11.12
C ARG A 94 -6.18 12.09 9.96
N PRO A 95 -7.01 11.03 10.04
CA PRO A 95 -7.90 10.62 8.94
C PRO A 95 -9.01 11.62 8.65
N ASP A 96 -9.55 12.26 9.67
CA ASP A 96 -10.67 13.21 9.60
C ASP A 96 -10.79 14.03 10.90
N THR A 97 -11.84 14.85 11.02
CA THR A 97 -12.09 15.72 12.18
C THR A 97 -12.72 15.00 13.38
N VAL A 98 -13.11 13.75 13.22
CA VAL A 98 -13.78 12.94 14.26
C VAL A 98 -12.80 11.97 14.90
N HIS A 99 -11.95 11.31 14.10
CA HIS A 99 -11.04 10.25 14.54
C HIS A 99 -9.64 10.80 14.85
N THR A 100 -9.58 11.90 15.59
CA THR A 100 -8.36 12.70 15.82
C THR A 100 -7.31 12.03 16.71
N SER A 101 -7.61 10.88 17.29
CA SER A 101 -6.66 10.05 18.04
C SER A 101 -5.92 9.01 17.20
N TYR A 102 -6.19 8.97 15.88
CA TYR A 102 -5.57 8.02 14.96
C TYR A 102 -4.73 8.74 13.92
N LEU A 103 -3.72 8.04 13.39
CA LEU A 103 -2.89 8.51 12.28
C LEU A 103 -2.96 7.56 11.10
N VAL A 104 -3.03 8.13 9.93
CA VAL A 104 -2.83 7.45 8.65
C VAL A 104 -1.40 7.68 8.22
N SER A 105 -0.68 6.62 7.91
CA SER A 105 0.66 6.70 7.34
C SER A 105 0.57 6.69 5.82
N VAL A 106 1.25 7.61 5.17
CA VAL A 106 1.39 7.68 3.72
C VAL A 106 2.86 7.56 3.37
N VAL A 107 3.19 6.57 2.53
CA VAL A 107 4.55 6.32 2.05
C VAL A 107 4.63 6.73 0.59
N TRP A 108 5.56 7.62 0.26
CA TRP A 108 5.93 8.04 -1.09
C TRP A 108 7.18 7.30 -1.54
N MET A 109 7.21 6.81 -2.77
CA MET A 109 8.28 5.97 -3.32
C MET A 109 8.68 6.42 -4.72
N ASP A 110 10.00 6.63 -4.95
CA ASP A 110 10.57 7.04 -6.24
C ASP A 110 10.78 5.81 -7.16
N PRO A 111 10.01 5.65 -8.26
CA PRO A 111 10.17 4.54 -9.18
C PRO A 111 11.43 4.63 -10.06
N GLN A 112 12.21 5.71 -9.98
CA GLN A 112 13.54 5.78 -10.60
C GLN A 112 14.59 5.06 -9.75
N LEU A 113 14.38 4.95 -8.44
CA LEU A 113 15.27 4.33 -7.49
C LEU A 113 14.77 2.98 -6.97
N LEU A 114 13.46 2.74 -7.07
CA LEU A 114 12.80 1.54 -6.54
C LEU A 114 12.09 0.77 -7.68
N MET A 115 11.99 -0.53 -7.49
CA MET A 115 11.25 -1.45 -8.34
C MET A 115 10.24 -2.25 -7.51
N PHE A 116 9.15 -2.65 -8.14
CA PHE A 116 8.03 -3.32 -7.51
C PHE A 116 7.83 -4.71 -8.11
N THR A 117 7.58 -5.71 -7.26
CA THR A 117 7.29 -7.09 -7.65
C THR A 117 6.04 -7.58 -6.93
N LEU A 118 5.09 -8.15 -7.68
CA LEU A 118 3.90 -8.76 -7.09
C LEU A 118 4.18 -10.22 -6.75
N HIS A 119 3.90 -10.60 -5.52
CA HIS A 119 3.95 -11.99 -5.03
C HIS A 119 2.53 -12.51 -4.86
N PRO A 120 2.18 -13.68 -5.44
CA PRO A 120 0.90 -14.32 -5.17
C PRO A 120 0.87 -14.89 -3.76
N GLY A 121 -0.30 -15.00 -3.18
CA GLY A 121 -0.49 -15.78 -1.96
C GLY A 121 -0.79 -17.25 -2.25
N THR A 122 -0.60 -18.11 -1.27
CA THR A 122 -0.92 -19.53 -1.40
C THR A 122 -2.43 -19.81 -1.56
N GLU A 123 -3.27 -18.88 -1.09
CA GLU A 123 -4.73 -18.96 -1.17
C GLU A 123 -5.33 -17.87 -2.09
N VAL A 124 -4.69 -16.70 -2.18
CA VAL A 124 -5.17 -15.56 -2.98
C VAL A 124 -4.01 -14.98 -3.78
N PRO A 125 -4.04 -15.11 -5.10
CA PRO A 125 -5.05 -15.78 -5.94
C PRO A 125 -4.95 -17.30 -5.95
N GLY A 126 -3.99 -17.88 -5.24
CA GLY A 126 -3.52 -19.25 -5.33
C GLY A 126 -2.17 -19.33 -6.04
N ALA A 127 -1.69 -20.54 -6.28
CA ALA A 127 -0.38 -20.77 -6.89
C ALA A 127 -0.29 -20.17 -8.30
N VAL A 128 0.80 -19.45 -8.57
CA VAL A 128 1.13 -18.90 -9.90
C VAL A 128 2.46 -19.50 -10.35
N PRO A 129 2.52 -20.16 -11.51
CA PRO A 129 3.76 -20.73 -12.03
C PRO A 129 4.88 -19.67 -12.14
N GLY A 130 6.07 -20.01 -11.66
CA GLY A 130 7.23 -19.12 -11.69
C GLY A 130 7.20 -17.96 -10.70
N ALA A 131 6.21 -17.90 -9.79
CA ALA A 131 6.14 -16.91 -8.73
C ALA A 131 6.07 -17.57 -7.34
N MET A 132 6.64 -16.90 -6.34
CA MET A 132 6.67 -17.39 -4.96
C MET A 132 5.70 -16.60 -4.08
N SER A 133 5.09 -17.26 -3.10
CA SER A 133 4.21 -16.64 -2.11
C SER A 133 4.97 -16.06 -0.90
N GLN A 134 6.27 -15.91 -1.00
CA GLN A 134 7.16 -15.34 0.02
C GLN A 134 8.34 -14.64 -0.65
N LEU A 135 9.06 -13.83 0.09
CA LEU A 135 10.34 -13.29 -0.36
C LEU A 135 11.34 -14.43 -0.59
N GLY A 136 11.93 -14.51 -1.77
CA GLY A 136 12.94 -15.48 -2.15
C GLY A 136 14.31 -15.17 -1.54
N GLY A 137 15.24 -16.14 -1.61
CA GLY A 137 16.57 -16.00 -1.02
C GLY A 137 17.35 -14.80 -1.55
N ALA A 138 17.44 -14.64 -2.86
CA ALA A 138 18.12 -13.49 -3.49
C ALA A 138 17.41 -12.17 -3.20
N GLU A 139 16.08 -12.16 -3.24
CA GLU A 139 15.27 -10.97 -2.98
C GLU A 139 15.42 -10.48 -1.53
N ARG A 140 15.55 -11.41 -0.55
CA ARG A 140 15.78 -11.05 0.86
C ARG A 140 17.06 -10.25 1.08
N SER A 141 18.06 -10.39 0.20
CA SER A 141 19.31 -9.63 0.33
C SER A 141 19.19 -8.18 -0.12
N VAL A 142 18.09 -7.82 -0.79
CA VAL A 142 17.91 -6.49 -1.40
C VAL A 142 16.56 -5.84 -1.09
N VAL A 143 15.56 -6.60 -0.63
CA VAL A 143 14.23 -6.06 -0.32
C VAL A 143 14.35 -4.95 0.71
N TRP A 144 13.66 -3.84 0.41
CA TRP A 144 13.56 -2.72 1.34
C TRP A 144 12.22 -2.68 2.06
N ALA A 145 11.12 -2.95 1.34
CA ALA A 145 9.80 -2.95 1.96
C ALA A 145 8.86 -3.95 1.29
N THR A 146 7.78 -4.25 1.99
CA THR A 146 6.61 -4.95 1.45
C THR A 146 5.34 -4.29 1.94
N PHE A 147 4.26 -4.40 1.14
CA PHE A 147 2.92 -4.00 1.56
C PHE A 147 1.88 -4.98 1.02
N ASN A 148 0.74 -5.05 1.70
CA ASN A 148 -0.35 -5.94 1.28
C ASN A 148 -0.90 -5.54 -0.09
N SER A 149 -1.44 -6.53 -0.81
CA SER A 149 -2.21 -6.33 -2.03
C SER A 149 -3.73 -6.30 -1.73
N GLY A 150 -4.56 -6.69 -2.69
CA GLY A 150 -6.00 -6.50 -2.65
C GLY A 150 -6.80 -7.53 -1.84
N PHE A 151 -8.11 -7.45 -1.96
CA PHE A 151 -9.08 -8.34 -1.30
C PHE A 151 -8.95 -9.80 -1.74
N GLN A 152 -9.66 -10.69 -1.05
CA GLN A 152 -9.89 -12.04 -1.57
C GLN A 152 -10.53 -11.94 -2.96
N MET A 153 -10.15 -12.83 -3.89
CA MET A 153 -10.61 -12.74 -5.29
C MET A 153 -12.13 -12.71 -5.43
N LYS A 154 -12.85 -13.43 -4.56
CA LYS A 154 -14.33 -13.44 -4.53
C LYS A 154 -14.95 -12.06 -4.20
N ASP A 155 -14.20 -11.18 -3.52
CA ASP A 155 -14.65 -9.88 -3.05
C ASP A 155 -14.02 -8.72 -3.86
N ALA A 156 -12.96 -9.00 -4.62
CA ALA A 156 -12.18 -8.01 -5.38
C ALA A 156 -12.93 -7.43 -6.60
N ARG A 157 -13.96 -8.10 -7.10
CA ARG A 157 -14.71 -7.73 -8.32
C ARG A 157 -13.82 -7.53 -9.54
N GLY A 158 -12.72 -8.26 -9.61
CA GLY A 158 -11.74 -8.16 -10.68
C GLY A 158 -10.84 -9.38 -10.70
N GLY A 159 -9.88 -9.38 -11.63
CA GLY A 159 -9.04 -10.51 -11.91
C GLY A 159 -7.62 -10.43 -11.34
N TYR A 160 -6.87 -11.45 -11.68
CA TYR A 160 -5.44 -11.59 -11.40
C TYR A 160 -4.75 -12.24 -12.60
N TRP A 161 -3.77 -11.56 -13.15
CA TRP A 161 -2.96 -12.04 -14.25
C TRP A 161 -1.48 -11.90 -13.89
N GLN A 162 -0.68 -12.93 -14.11
CA GLN A 162 0.76 -12.88 -13.85
C GLN A 162 1.49 -13.91 -14.70
N ASN A 163 2.69 -13.56 -15.17
CA ASN A 163 3.58 -14.45 -15.93
C ASN A 163 2.90 -15.09 -17.16
N GLY A 164 2.11 -14.31 -17.90
CA GLY A 164 1.44 -14.80 -19.10
C GLY A 164 0.14 -15.59 -18.84
N GLN A 165 -0.34 -15.65 -17.61
CA GLN A 165 -1.51 -16.44 -17.26
C GLN A 165 -2.56 -15.63 -16.50
N ALA A 166 -3.81 -15.72 -16.94
CA ALA A 166 -4.98 -15.25 -16.19
C ALA A 166 -5.34 -16.30 -15.13
N VAL A 167 -4.91 -16.10 -13.89
CA VAL A 167 -5.32 -16.96 -12.76
C VAL A 167 -6.80 -16.74 -12.43
N VAL A 168 -7.22 -15.48 -12.51
CA VAL A 168 -8.64 -15.06 -12.50
C VAL A 168 -8.80 -14.07 -13.65
N PRO A 169 -9.82 -14.23 -14.51
CA PRO A 169 -10.04 -13.35 -15.66
C PRO A 169 -10.08 -11.86 -15.29
N LEU A 170 -9.43 -11.01 -16.09
CA LEU A 170 -9.46 -9.57 -15.90
C LEU A 170 -10.80 -8.98 -16.32
N SER A 171 -11.29 -8.02 -15.56
CA SER A 171 -12.55 -7.31 -15.79
C SER A 171 -12.29 -5.89 -16.29
N ALA A 172 -12.88 -5.50 -17.43
CA ALA A 172 -12.83 -4.13 -17.92
C ALA A 172 -13.45 -3.16 -16.89
N GLY A 173 -12.86 -1.99 -16.74
CA GLY A 173 -13.29 -0.95 -15.80
C GLY A 173 -12.84 -1.18 -14.34
N ALA A 174 -12.38 -2.37 -13.97
CA ALA A 174 -11.87 -2.61 -12.62
C ALA A 174 -10.57 -1.85 -12.38
N ALA A 175 -10.41 -1.30 -11.17
CA ALA A 175 -9.14 -0.70 -10.77
C ALA A 175 -8.04 -1.75 -10.78
N SER A 176 -6.93 -1.44 -11.41
CA SER A 176 -5.85 -2.38 -11.73
C SER A 176 -4.50 -1.81 -11.34
N MET A 177 -3.81 -2.52 -10.47
CA MET A 177 -2.39 -2.35 -10.23
C MET A 177 -1.64 -3.17 -11.29
N VAL A 178 -0.89 -2.50 -12.16
CA VAL A 178 -0.18 -3.07 -13.30
C VAL A 178 1.32 -2.97 -13.07
N LEU A 179 2.02 -4.09 -13.14
CA LEU A 179 3.47 -4.16 -12.98
C LEU A 179 4.13 -4.59 -14.30
N THR A 180 5.25 -3.97 -14.62
CA THR A 180 6.04 -4.27 -15.83
C THR A 180 7.30 -5.04 -15.49
N SER A 181 7.90 -5.68 -16.48
CA SER A 181 9.21 -6.36 -16.39
C SER A 181 10.34 -5.42 -15.94
N SER A 182 10.19 -4.11 -16.15
CA SER A 182 11.12 -3.11 -15.63
C SER A 182 10.89 -2.76 -14.16
N GLY A 183 9.96 -3.43 -13.45
CA GLY A 183 9.62 -3.15 -12.07
C GLY A 183 8.90 -1.82 -11.85
N ARG A 184 8.28 -1.25 -12.87
CA ARG A 184 7.40 -0.07 -12.72
C ARG A 184 6.01 -0.53 -12.33
N LEU A 185 5.33 0.29 -11.52
CA LEU A 185 3.97 0.10 -11.07
C LEU A 185 3.11 1.26 -11.55
N SER A 186 1.93 0.95 -12.09
CA SER A 186 0.89 1.93 -12.42
C SER A 186 -0.47 1.49 -11.88
N VAL A 187 -1.39 2.45 -11.74
CA VAL A 187 -2.78 2.23 -11.33
C VAL A 187 -3.70 2.84 -12.37
N MET A 188 -4.67 2.06 -12.85
CA MET A 188 -5.62 2.50 -13.88
C MET A 188 -6.94 1.72 -13.82
N ALA A 189 -8.00 2.26 -14.42
CA ALA A 189 -9.14 1.43 -14.81
C ALA A 189 -8.72 0.53 -15.96
N TRP A 190 -8.98 -0.78 -15.87
CA TRP A 190 -8.57 -1.72 -16.92
C TRP A 190 -9.32 -1.43 -18.23
N PRO A 191 -8.63 -1.22 -19.34
CA PRO A 191 -9.30 -0.91 -20.61
C PRO A 191 -10.03 -2.11 -21.23
N GLY A 192 -9.79 -3.32 -20.73
CA GLY A 192 -10.22 -4.58 -21.32
C GLY A 192 -9.13 -5.23 -22.15
N GLY A 193 -9.35 -6.47 -22.57
CA GLY A 193 -8.40 -7.25 -23.36
C GLY A 193 -7.21 -7.81 -22.58
N GLU A 194 -6.26 -8.36 -23.32
CA GLU A 194 -5.05 -8.96 -22.75
C GLU A 194 -4.02 -7.90 -22.36
N PRO A 195 -3.18 -8.18 -21.34
CA PRO A 195 -2.08 -7.30 -20.97
C PRO A 195 -1.10 -7.09 -22.13
N GLN A 196 -0.64 -5.86 -22.28
CA GLN A 196 0.33 -5.50 -23.32
C GLN A 196 1.70 -6.11 -23.05
N ALA A 197 2.53 -6.19 -24.10
CA ALA A 197 3.92 -6.63 -23.99
C ALA A 197 4.69 -5.81 -22.94
N GLY A 198 5.47 -6.50 -22.11
CA GLY A 198 6.22 -5.91 -21.00
C GLY A 198 5.45 -5.85 -19.68
N VAL A 199 4.13 -6.07 -19.65
CA VAL A 199 3.39 -6.31 -18.40
C VAL A 199 3.71 -7.71 -17.88
N VAL A 200 4.01 -7.82 -16.59
CA VAL A 200 4.30 -9.11 -15.93
C VAL A 200 3.25 -9.48 -14.90
N ALA A 201 2.50 -8.51 -14.37
CA ALA A 201 1.41 -8.77 -13.45
C ALA A 201 0.32 -7.70 -13.51
N VAL A 202 -0.93 -8.10 -13.33
CA VAL A 202 -2.09 -7.23 -13.14
C VAL A 202 -2.90 -7.76 -11.96
N ARG A 203 -3.13 -6.90 -10.98
CA ARG A 203 -3.96 -7.20 -9.81
C ARG A 203 -5.10 -6.21 -9.73
N GLN A 204 -6.33 -6.70 -9.86
CA GLN A 204 -7.53 -5.86 -9.83
C GLN A 204 -8.21 -5.89 -8.48
N ASN A 205 -8.80 -4.76 -8.08
CA ASN A 205 -9.56 -4.65 -6.83
C ASN A 205 -10.54 -3.49 -6.88
N LEU A 206 -11.85 -3.79 -6.93
CA LEU A 206 -12.93 -2.79 -6.89
C LEU A 206 -12.82 -1.73 -8.02
N PRO A 207 -13.56 -0.61 -7.98
CA PRO A 207 -13.33 0.52 -8.86
C PRO A 207 -12.19 1.43 -8.37
N LEU A 208 -11.78 2.41 -9.18
CA LEU A 208 -10.83 3.44 -8.76
C LEU A 208 -11.42 4.31 -7.64
N LEU A 209 -10.60 4.65 -6.64
CA LEU A 209 -10.89 5.68 -5.64
C LEU A 209 -10.70 7.09 -6.24
N ILE A 210 -9.68 7.21 -7.07
CA ILE A 210 -9.28 8.45 -7.76
C ILE A 210 -9.03 8.11 -9.22
N ASP A 211 -9.62 8.88 -10.11
CA ASP A 211 -9.39 8.80 -11.55
C ASP A 211 -8.99 10.17 -12.07
N ASN A 212 -7.82 10.30 -12.67
CA ASN A 212 -7.27 11.56 -13.19
C ASN A 212 -7.33 12.73 -12.18
N GLY A 213 -7.00 12.47 -10.91
CA GLY A 213 -7.01 13.47 -9.85
C GLY A 213 -8.39 13.80 -9.28
N VAL A 214 -9.44 13.10 -9.69
CA VAL A 214 -10.81 13.31 -9.22
C VAL A 214 -11.24 12.11 -8.35
N ILE A 215 -11.65 12.39 -7.11
CA ILE A 215 -12.20 11.35 -6.22
C ILE A 215 -13.55 10.88 -6.79
N ALA A 216 -13.72 9.56 -6.88
CA ALA A 216 -14.96 8.95 -7.34
C ALA A 216 -16.16 9.34 -6.45
N ALA A 217 -17.27 9.74 -7.03
CA ALA A 217 -18.45 10.13 -6.25
C ALA A 217 -18.97 9.00 -5.35
N SER A 218 -18.77 7.74 -5.75
CA SER A 218 -19.16 6.54 -5.01
C SER A 218 -18.45 6.33 -3.67
N VAL A 219 -17.33 7.04 -3.39
CA VAL A 219 -16.65 6.93 -2.09
C VAL A 219 -17.50 7.43 -0.91
N ASN A 220 -18.48 8.27 -1.21
CA ASN A 220 -19.46 8.78 -0.23
C ASN A 220 -20.75 7.96 -0.20
N SER A 221 -20.81 6.83 -0.93
CA SER A 221 -21.97 5.95 -0.93
C SER A 221 -22.23 5.39 0.47
N THR A 222 -23.49 5.40 0.89
CA THR A 222 -23.93 4.69 2.09
C THR A 222 -23.97 3.16 1.90
N VAL A 223 -23.82 2.69 0.65
CA VAL A 223 -23.72 1.28 0.31
C VAL A 223 -22.28 0.82 0.52
N THR A 224 -21.95 0.50 1.76
CA THR A 224 -20.60 0.05 2.15
C THR A 224 -20.12 -1.18 1.37
N ALA A 225 -21.07 -2.00 0.88
CA ALA A 225 -20.76 -3.19 0.08
C ALA A 225 -20.04 -2.87 -1.25
N ASP A 226 -20.10 -1.65 -1.76
CA ASP A 226 -19.38 -1.24 -2.98
C ASP A 226 -17.87 -1.16 -2.76
N TRP A 227 -17.45 -0.92 -1.51
CA TRP A 227 -16.08 -0.75 -1.09
C TRP A 227 -15.62 -1.80 -0.08
N GLY A 228 -16.15 -3.02 -0.20
CA GLY A 228 -15.87 -4.15 0.67
C GLY A 228 -16.87 -4.28 1.82
N LYS A 229 -17.18 -5.53 2.16
CA LYS A 229 -18.09 -5.84 3.25
C LYS A 229 -17.35 -5.75 4.58
N THR A 230 -17.86 -4.94 5.49
CA THR A 230 -17.39 -4.85 6.87
C THR A 230 -18.43 -5.47 7.81
N LEU A 231 -18.00 -5.95 8.97
CA LEU A 231 -18.92 -6.41 10.00
C LEU A 231 -19.75 -5.24 10.53
N GLY A 232 -21.06 -5.43 10.60
CA GLY A 232 -21.96 -4.38 11.04
C GLY A 232 -22.04 -3.15 10.12
N ASN A 233 -21.59 -3.25 8.87
CA ASN A 233 -21.48 -2.13 7.94
C ASN A 233 -20.62 -0.97 8.50
N ALA A 234 -19.59 -1.28 9.28
CA ALA A 234 -18.69 -0.27 9.84
C ALA A 234 -18.05 0.54 8.71
N ALA A 235 -18.24 1.85 8.72
CA ALA A 235 -17.67 2.77 7.74
C ALA A 235 -16.17 3.00 7.98
N TYR A 236 -15.77 3.04 9.25
CA TYR A 236 -14.41 3.34 9.71
C TYR A 236 -13.72 2.07 10.17
N VAL A 237 -12.74 1.63 9.43
CA VAL A 237 -11.96 0.40 9.68
C VAL A 237 -10.49 0.63 9.32
N TRP A 238 -9.65 -0.36 9.56
CA TRP A 238 -8.34 -0.38 8.92
C TRP A 238 -8.52 -0.43 7.39
N ARG A 239 -7.82 0.44 6.70
CA ARG A 239 -7.77 0.43 5.23
C ARG A 239 -6.35 0.66 4.75
N SER A 240 -6.08 0.12 3.57
CA SER A 240 -4.91 0.47 2.77
C SER A 240 -5.32 0.78 1.33
N GLY A 241 -4.54 1.63 0.69
CA GLY A 241 -4.73 1.99 -0.71
C GLY A 241 -3.41 2.39 -1.35
N ILE A 242 -3.38 2.32 -2.67
CA ILE A 242 -2.23 2.68 -3.48
C ILE A 242 -2.65 3.67 -4.56
N GLY A 243 -1.77 4.63 -4.83
CA GLY A 243 -1.94 5.57 -5.93
C GLY A 243 -0.65 5.83 -6.68
N VAL A 244 -0.80 6.40 -7.87
CA VAL A 244 0.31 6.83 -8.70
C VAL A 244 0.10 8.30 -9.07
N ARG A 245 1.14 9.10 -8.90
CA ARG A 245 1.18 10.53 -9.22
C ARG A 245 1.47 10.76 -10.70
N ALA A 246 1.27 12.00 -11.17
CA ALA A 246 1.57 12.38 -12.56
C ALA A 246 3.04 12.16 -12.97
N ASP A 247 3.97 12.28 -12.01
CA ASP A 247 5.40 12.03 -12.21
C ASP A 247 5.79 10.53 -12.15
N GLY A 248 4.79 9.65 -11.97
CA GLY A 248 4.96 8.21 -11.88
C GLY A 248 5.37 7.72 -10.49
N THR A 249 5.54 8.61 -9.50
CA THR A 249 5.85 8.18 -8.13
C THR A 249 4.66 7.46 -7.51
N VAL A 250 4.96 6.46 -6.68
CA VAL A 250 3.96 5.59 -6.06
C VAL A 250 3.71 6.05 -4.63
N VAL A 251 2.44 6.13 -4.24
CA VAL A 251 2.04 6.44 -2.86
C VAL A 251 1.17 5.32 -2.30
N VAL A 252 1.46 4.90 -1.07
CA VAL A 252 0.68 3.90 -0.33
C VAL A 252 0.20 4.53 0.96
N ALA A 253 -1.10 4.51 1.20
CA ALA A 253 -1.70 4.96 2.45
C ALA A 253 -2.24 3.76 3.23
N CYS A 254 -2.01 3.74 4.54
CA CYS A 254 -2.60 2.74 5.43
C CYS A 254 -2.80 3.30 6.84
N GLY A 255 -3.86 2.86 7.50
CA GLY A 255 -4.14 3.26 8.89
C GLY A 255 -5.48 2.77 9.41
N PRO A 256 -5.68 2.90 10.73
CA PRO A 256 -6.96 2.64 11.38
C PRO A 256 -7.94 3.79 11.15
N ALA A 257 -9.20 3.55 11.46
CA ALA A 257 -10.28 4.55 11.45
C ALA A 257 -10.47 5.29 10.12
N LEU A 258 -10.17 4.62 9.01
CA LEU A 258 -10.38 5.15 7.67
C LEU A 258 -11.76 4.79 7.13
N SER A 259 -12.49 5.79 6.65
CA SER A 259 -13.55 5.61 5.68
C SER A 259 -12.96 5.51 4.26
N VAL A 260 -13.75 5.11 3.28
CA VAL A 260 -13.34 5.14 1.87
C VAL A 260 -12.97 6.56 1.44
N ALA A 261 -13.77 7.55 1.86
CA ALA A 261 -13.55 8.95 1.55
C ALA A 261 -12.27 9.50 2.19
N SER A 262 -11.99 9.16 3.46
CA SER A 262 -10.75 9.63 4.12
C SER A 262 -9.50 8.94 3.55
N LEU A 263 -9.58 7.67 3.12
CA LEU A 263 -8.50 7.01 2.37
C LEU A 263 -8.25 7.71 1.03
N ALA A 264 -9.31 7.99 0.26
CA ALA A 264 -9.19 8.70 -1.01
C ALA A 264 -8.61 10.10 -0.83
N SER A 265 -9.04 10.83 0.22
CA SER A 265 -8.52 12.16 0.55
C SER A 265 -7.04 12.13 0.91
N ALA A 266 -6.59 11.14 1.69
CA ALA A 266 -5.18 10.98 2.03
C ALA A 266 -4.31 10.71 0.79
N LEU A 267 -4.76 9.84 -0.12
CA LEU A 267 -4.07 9.55 -1.38
C LEU A 267 -4.06 10.76 -2.33
N LEU A 268 -5.19 11.50 -2.44
CA LEU A 268 -5.26 12.72 -3.24
C LEU A 268 -4.33 13.81 -2.68
N SER A 269 -4.32 14.01 -1.36
CA SER A 269 -3.40 14.94 -0.70
C SER A 269 -1.93 14.61 -0.95
N ALA A 270 -1.60 13.32 -1.12
CA ALA A 270 -0.27 12.88 -1.54
C ALA A 270 -0.02 13.06 -3.05
N GLY A 271 -0.98 13.61 -3.81
CA GLY A 271 -0.87 13.91 -5.23
C GLY A 271 -1.20 12.77 -6.18
N ALA A 272 -1.88 11.71 -5.70
CA ALA A 272 -2.29 10.60 -6.56
C ALA A 272 -3.22 11.10 -7.68
N GLN A 273 -2.89 10.74 -8.91
CA GLN A 273 -3.75 10.93 -10.09
C GLN A 273 -4.72 9.77 -10.25
N ASN A 274 -4.22 8.56 -10.09
CA ASN A 274 -5.05 7.36 -10.05
C ASN A 274 -4.78 6.60 -8.74
N ALA A 275 -5.83 6.12 -8.09
CA ALA A 275 -5.70 5.37 -6.86
C ALA A 275 -6.77 4.28 -6.73
N MET A 276 -6.42 3.20 -6.02
CA MET A 276 -7.29 2.09 -5.71
C MET A 276 -7.17 1.66 -4.24
N GLU A 277 -8.23 1.07 -3.72
CA GLU A 277 -8.22 0.41 -2.42
C GLU A 277 -7.46 -0.91 -2.50
N LEU A 278 -6.76 -1.29 -1.43
CA LEU A 278 -6.09 -2.59 -1.32
C LEU A 278 -6.85 -3.51 -0.37
N ASP A 279 -6.71 -3.36 0.96
CA ASP A 279 -7.42 -4.19 1.92
C ASP A 279 -8.02 -3.35 3.06
N ILE A 280 -9.09 -3.88 3.68
CA ILE A 280 -9.84 -3.23 4.75
C ILE A 280 -9.82 -4.01 6.06
N ASN A 281 -9.03 -5.07 6.13
CA ASN A 281 -8.93 -5.90 7.31
C ASN A 281 -7.60 -5.63 8.02
N LYS A 282 -7.69 -5.30 9.32
CA LYS A 282 -6.51 -5.04 10.18
C LYS A 282 -5.47 -6.18 10.16
N ASP A 283 -5.92 -7.43 9.97
CA ASP A 283 -5.03 -8.59 9.95
C ASP A 283 -4.25 -8.74 8.64
N TRP A 284 -4.61 -7.97 7.61
CA TRP A 284 -3.97 -7.99 6.30
C TRP A 284 -3.31 -6.67 5.93
N THR A 285 -3.86 -5.54 6.35
CA THR A 285 -3.27 -4.22 6.11
C THR A 285 -1.89 -4.12 6.74
N SER A 286 -0.86 -3.95 5.92
CA SER A 286 0.53 -3.93 6.37
C SER A 286 1.42 -3.12 5.46
N PHE A 287 2.38 -2.42 6.05
CA PHE A 287 3.57 -1.91 5.39
C PHE A 287 4.78 -2.27 6.28
N ILE A 288 5.71 -3.04 5.74
CA ILE A 288 6.84 -3.60 6.48
C ILE A 288 8.12 -3.13 5.79
N THR A 289 9.07 -2.59 6.54
CA THR A 289 10.40 -2.27 6.06
C THR A 289 11.39 -3.33 6.52
N TYR A 290 12.53 -3.44 5.83
CA TYR A 290 13.55 -4.45 6.11
C TYR A 290 14.92 -3.80 6.18
N ASP A 291 15.62 -4.00 7.30
CA ASP A 291 17.03 -3.66 7.42
C ASP A 291 17.89 -4.68 6.67
N GLN A 292 18.90 -4.21 5.97
CA GLN A 292 19.86 -5.03 5.28
C GLN A 292 21.23 -5.00 5.99
N PRO A 293 22.02 -6.07 5.93
CA PRO A 293 21.72 -7.40 5.35
C PRO A 293 20.79 -8.25 6.22
N GLY A 294 20.12 -9.23 5.59
CA GLY A 294 19.39 -10.28 6.30
C GLY A 294 17.88 -10.10 6.38
N ALA A 295 17.33 -9.03 5.80
CA ALA A 295 15.90 -8.73 5.78
C ALA A 295 15.28 -8.73 7.19
N VAL A 296 15.86 -7.99 8.13
CA VAL A 296 15.29 -7.82 9.47
C VAL A 296 14.03 -6.95 9.37
N PRO A 297 12.83 -7.50 9.67
CA PRO A 297 11.58 -6.84 9.37
C PRO A 297 11.12 -5.91 10.50
N HIS A 298 10.58 -4.74 10.11
CA HIS A 298 9.97 -3.76 11.01
C HIS A 298 8.60 -3.34 10.48
N ARG A 299 7.59 -3.28 11.35
CA ARG A 299 6.33 -2.63 11.00
C ARG A 299 6.55 -1.14 10.79
N LEU A 300 5.85 -0.54 9.84
CA LEU A 300 5.92 0.90 9.62
C LEU A 300 5.44 1.68 10.86
N THR A 301 4.41 1.16 11.53
CA THR A 301 3.85 1.72 12.79
C THR A 301 3.59 0.61 13.78
N ALA A 302 3.65 0.93 15.07
CA ALA A 302 3.48 -0.04 16.16
C ALA A 302 2.08 -0.64 16.24
N ASP A 303 1.06 0.10 15.78
CA ASP A 303 -0.34 -0.29 15.81
C ASP A 303 -0.74 -1.28 14.69
N GLN A 304 0.12 -1.53 13.70
CA GLN A 304 -0.13 -2.57 12.70
C GLN A 304 -0.19 -3.95 13.34
N VAL A 305 -1.27 -4.68 13.07
CA VAL A 305 -1.52 -6.01 13.64
C VAL A 305 -0.66 -7.11 13.02
N PRO A 306 -0.48 -7.17 11.68
CA PRO A 306 0.27 -8.25 11.06
C PRO A 306 1.71 -8.38 11.58
N ALA A 307 2.17 -9.61 11.75
CA ALA A 307 3.56 -9.86 12.13
C ALA A 307 4.53 -9.29 11.10
N ALA A 308 5.60 -8.63 11.55
CA ALA A 308 6.58 -8.01 10.65
C ALA A 308 7.27 -9.02 9.72
N ASN A 309 7.47 -10.25 10.18
CA ASN A 309 8.12 -11.32 9.42
C ASN A 309 7.19 -12.11 8.47
N ARG A 310 5.91 -11.66 8.30
CA ARG A 310 4.88 -12.45 7.61
C ARG A 310 5.24 -12.87 6.18
N TYR A 311 6.02 -12.07 5.46
CA TYR A 311 6.40 -12.35 4.07
C TYR A 311 7.76 -13.06 3.94
N LEU A 312 8.42 -13.37 5.06
CA LEU A 312 9.60 -14.24 5.09
C LEU A 312 9.24 -15.75 5.05
N SER A 313 7.97 -16.08 5.08
CA SER A 313 7.39 -17.41 4.92
C SER A 313 6.20 -17.35 3.98
N PRO A 314 5.69 -18.48 3.45
CA PRO A 314 4.57 -18.47 2.52
C PRO A 314 3.36 -17.71 3.06
N SER A 315 2.98 -16.63 2.39
CA SER A 315 1.81 -15.82 2.73
C SER A 315 0.55 -16.41 2.10
N LYS A 316 -0.56 -16.41 2.81
CA LYS A 316 -1.86 -16.81 2.27
C LYS A 316 -2.40 -15.80 1.24
N ARG A 317 -2.01 -14.54 1.38
CA ARG A 317 -2.47 -13.41 0.56
C ARG A 317 -1.32 -12.82 -0.24
N ASP A 318 -1.67 -12.30 -1.40
CA ASP A 318 -0.76 -11.58 -2.28
C ASP A 318 -0.23 -10.30 -1.64
N PHE A 319 0.98 -9.92 -2.02
CA PHE A 319 1.67 -8.73 -1.53
C PHE A 319 2.61 -8.16 -2.59
N VAL A 320 3.04 -6.93 -2.39
CA VAL A 320 4.04 -6.28 -3.24
C VAL A 320 5.34 -6.14 -2.47
N ALA A 321 6.44 -6.57 -3.08
CA ALA A 321 7.79 -6.33 -2.61
C ALA A 321 8.39 -5.10 -3.31
N VAL A 322 9.21 -4.35 -2.59
CA VAL A 322 9.90 -3.15 -3.08
C VAL A 322 11.39 -3.31 -2.82
N ALA A 323 12.18 -3.16 -3.88
CA ALA A 323 13.64 -3.27 -3.82
C ALA A 323 14.30 -2.10 -4.57
N PRO A 324 15.56 -1.74 -4.26
CA PRO A 324 16.32 -0.77 -5.04
C PRO A 324 16.56 -1.25 -6.47
N ARG A 325 16.53 -0.31 -7.41
CA ARG A 325 16.96 -0.59 -8.80
C ARG A 325 18.46 -0.81 -8.86
N GLY A 326 18.88 -1.69 -9.76
CA GLY A 326 20.31 -2.00 -9.97
C GLY A 326 20.87 -3.06 -9.02
N THR A 327 20.08 -3.59 -8.10
CA THR A 327 20.42 -4.78 -7.32
C THR A 327 19.88 -5.98 -8.11
N GLY A 328 20.67 -6.50 -9.07
CA GLY A 328 20.22 -7.60 -9.91
C GLY A 328 19.59 -8.74 -9.10
N ALA A 329 18.34 -9.06 -9.42
CA ALA A 329 17.68 -10.30 -9.03
C ALA A 329 18.02 -11.40 -10.04
#